data_e68d1082051bcfabfbeae2a46c9d45c9
#
_entry.id   e68d1082051bcfabfbeae2a46c9d45c9
#
_cell.length_a   1.000
_cell.length_b   1.000
_cell.length_c   1.000
_cell.angle_alpha   90.00
_cell.angle_beta   90.00
_cell.angle_gamma   90.00
#
_symmetry.space_group_name_H-M   'P 1'
#
loop_
_entity.id
_entity.type
_entity.pdbx_description
1 polymer ?
#
loop_
_entity_poly.entity_id
_entity_poly.type
_entity_poly.pdbx_seq_one_letter_code
_entity_poly.pdbx_strand_id
1 'polypeptide(L)'
;MERGLRVLQVLQSKPIASLHDIYLATDISKPSLLRILNTLQQAGVVSRRLADGHYRISAFTGMARKRDRHDRVAEAAAPVLDRLCQKVLWPSDLMVPAGDHMERRETSQAHTPFFFINPARRTSVGQSVNWLLTGMGRAYLAFCPEQERNEILRRLRSSDIPEDRPARDPKRLDRILAETRARGYGTRDPAFTGGHYGGPPFDDGLAAIAVPLRDRVRVHGTINILWVRTASTIEALAERHLADLQAAAAEIVSSLRSSTRNDRRR
;
A
#
# COMPACT_ATOMS: atom_id res chain seq x y z
N MET A 1 -20.37 -26.30 -9.44
CA MET A 1 -18.97 -26.29 -9.89
C MET A 1 -18.78 -25.43 -11.15
N GLU A 2 -19.54 -25.67 -12.22
CA GLU A 2 -19.46 -24.93 -13.50
C GLU A 2 -19.51 -23.39 -13.36
N ARG A 3 -20.47 -22.86 -12.57
CA ARG A 3 -20.57 -21.41 -12.33
C ARG A 3 -19.31 -20.81 -11.67
N GLY A 4 -18.62 -21.55 -10.79
CA GLY A 4 -17.35 -21.11 -10.19
C GLY A 4 -16.23 -21.05 -11.22
N LEU A 5 -16.15 -22.02 -12.13
CA LEU A 5 -15.18 -22.03 -13.22
C LEU A 5 -15.40 -20.85 -14.18
N ARG A 6 -16.66 -20.50 -14.50
CA ARG A 6 -16.98 -19.31 -15.32
C ARG A 6 -16.50 -18.02 -14.65
N VAL A 7 -16.67 -17.88 -13.32
CA VAL A 7 -16.15 -16.73 -12.56
C VAL A 7 -14.63 -16.65 -12.66
N LEU A 8 -13.91 -17.78 -12.52
CA LEU A 8 -12.45 -17.82 -12.63
C LEU A 8 -11.99 -17.46 -14.05
N GLN A 9 -12.67 -17.92 -15.10
CA GLN A 9 -12.38 -17.56 -16.49
C GLN A 9 -12.49 -16.05 -16.72
N VAL A 10 -13.53 -15.40 -16.16
CA VAL A 10 -13.66 -13.93 -16.21
C VAL A 10 -12.48 -13.25 -15.54
N LEU A 11 -12.07 -13.69 -14.34
CA LEU A 11 -10.93 -13.12 -13.63
C LEU A 11 -9.56 -13.42 -14.28
N GLN A 12 -9.48 -14.44 -15.11
CA GLN A 12 -8.30 -14.70 -15.94
C GLN A 12 -8.22 -13.76 -17.16
N SER A 13 -9.35 -13.42 -17.77
CA SER A 13 -9.41 -12.50 -18.91
C SER A 13 -9.36 -11.03 -18.47
N LYS A 14 -10.01 -10.70 -17.34
CA LYS A 14 -10.02 -9.38 -16.69
C LYS A 14 -9.41 -9.50 -15.30
N PRO A 15 -8.10 -9.24 -15.13
CA PRO A 15 -7.36 -9.51 -13.91
C PRO A 15 -7.89 -8.82 -12.64
N ILE A 16 -8.60 -7.71 -12.79
CA ILE A 16 -9.29 -6.99 -11.73
C ILE A 16 -10.70 -6.69 -12.20
N ALA A 17 -11.71 -7.23 -11.53
CA ALA A 17 -13.10 -7.08 -11.91
C ALA A 17 -14.01 -6.75 -10.72
N SER A 18 -14.94 -5.82 -10.92
CA SER A 18 -16.01 -5.56 -9.97
C SER A 18 -17.04 -6.70 -9.98
N LEU A 19 -17.88 -6.76 -8.94
CA LEU A 19 -19.04 -7.67 -8.93
C LEU A 19 -19.95 -7.45 -10.15
N HIS A 20 -20.07 -6.19 -10.61
CA HIS A 20 -20.86 -5.86 -11.78
C HIS A 20 -20.25 -6.37 -13.07
N ASP A 21 -18.93 -6.23 -13.25
CA ASP A 21 -18.22 -6.79 -14.41
C ASP A 21 -18.42 -8.31 -14.52
N ILE A 22 -18.29 -9.02 -13.37
CA ILE A 22 -18.48 -10.46 -13.32
C ILE A 22 -19.93 -10.85 -13.63
N TYR A 23 -20.89 -10.07 -13.15
CA TYR A 23 -22.31 -10.24 -13.46
C TYR A 23 -22.57 -10.13 -14.95
N LEU A 24 -22.12 -9.05 -15.59
CA LEU A 24 -22.30 -8.83 -17.03
C LEU A 24 -21.65 -9.94 -17.88
N ALA A 25 -20.49 -10.45 -17.45
CA ALA A 25 -19.76 -11.48 -18.21
C ALA A 25 -20.32 -12.90 -18.03
N THR A 26 -21.02 -13.17 -16.91
CA THR A 26 -21.46 -14.54 -16.58
C THR A 26 -22.97 -14.73 -16.60
N ASP A 27 -23.75 -13.64 -16.54
CA ASP A 27 -25.22 -13.63 -16.34
C ASP A 27 -25.69 -14.42 -15.09
N ILE A 28 -24.80 -14.55 -14.10
CA ILE A 28 -25.10 -15.17 -12.81
C ILE A 28 -25.61 -14.08 -11.86
N SER A 29 -26.76 -14.29 -11.23
CA SER A 29 -27.34 -13.31 -10.29
C SER A 29 -26.35 -12.86 -9.21
N LYS A 30 -26.34 -11.57 -8.85
CA LYS A 30 -25.42 -11.00 -7.84
C LYS A 30 -25.40 -11.77 -6.52
N PRO A 31 -26.52 -12.22 -5.93
CA PRO A 31 -26.51 -13.04 -4.71
C PRO A 31 -25.77 -14.38 -4.90
N SER A 32 -25.92 -15.01 -6.06
CA SER A 32 -25.20 -16.26 -6.38
C SER A 32 -23.72 -16.01 -6.59
N LEU A 33 -23.34 -14.90 -7.26
CA LEU A 33 -21.94 -14.49 -7.42
C LEU A 33 -21.28 -14.24 -6.08
N LEU A 34 -21.92 -13.52 -5.16
CA LEU A 34 -21.37 -13.27 -3.83
C LEU A 34 -21.09 -14.57 -3.07
N ARG A 35 -21.98 -15.56 -3.14
CA ARG A 35 -21.75 -16.88 -2.53
C ARG A 35 -20.56 -17.61 -3.16
N ILE A 36 -20.50 -17.62 -4.48
CA ILE A 36 -19.38 -18.25 -5.22
C ILE A 36 -18.06 -17.56 -4.87
N LEU A 37 -18.03 -16.22 -4.94
CA LEU A 37 -16.83 -15.44 -4.64
C LEU A 37 -16.38 -15.61 -3.20
N ASN A 38 -17.31 -15.66 -2.23
CA ASN A 38 -16.98 -15.94 -0.84
C ASN A 38 -16.36 -17.35 -0.68
N THR A 39 -16.92 -18.38 -1.31
CA THR A 39 -16.33 -19.73 -1.32
C THR A 39 -14.92 -19.74 -1.91
N LEU A 40 -14.71 -19.06 -3.04
CA LEU A 40 -13.40 -18.96 -3.69
C LEU A 40 -12.39 -18.15 -2.84
N GLN A 41 -12.86 -17.15 -2.10
CA GLN A 41 -12.02 -16.41 -1.14
C GLN A 41 -11.62 -17.27 0.05
N GLN A 42 -12.55 -18.01 0.64
CA GLN A 42 -12.27 -18.95 1.73
C GLN A 42 -11.29 -20.04 1.29
N ALA A 43 -11.39 -20.51 0.05
CA ALA A 43 -10.46 -21.45 -0.56
C ALA A 43 -9.10 -20.81 -0.94
N GLY A 44 -8.91 -19.50 -0.75
CA GLY A 44 -7.69 -18.80 -1.11
C GLY A 44 -7.42 -18.69 -2.62
N VAL A 45 -8.44 -18.93 -3.47
CA VAL A 45 -8.30 -18.90 -4.93
C VAL A 45 -8.51 -17.49 -5.50
N VAL A 46 -9.39 -16.71 -4.86
CA VAL A 46 -9.72 -15.33 -5.22
C VAL A 46 -9.43 -14.42 -4.03
N SER A 47 -8.94 -13.22 -4.29
CA SER A 47 -8.82 -12.16 -3.29
C SER A 47 -9.71 -10.96 -3.66
N ARG A 48 -10.12 -10.20 -2.64
CA ARG A 48 -10.86 -8.95 -2.79
C ARG A 48 -9.99 -7.79 -2.33
N ARG A 49 -9.88 -6.77 -3.15
CA ARG A 49 -9.14 -5.55 -2.81
C ARG A 49 -9.92 -4.74 -1.77
N LEU A 50 -9.19 -4.19 -0.82
CA LEU A 50 -9.76 -3.34 0.23
C LEU A 50 -10.19 -1.97 -0.35
N ALA A 51 -9.38 -1.41 -1.24
CA ALA A 51 -9.55 -0.08 -1.80
C ALA A 51 -10.89 0.14 -2.53
N ASP A 52 -11.35 -0.83 -3.29
CA ASP A 52 -12.49 -0.69 -4.22
C ASP A 52 -13.45 -1.89 -4.22
N GLY A 53 -13.13 -2.92 -3.44
CA GLY A 53 -13.93 -4.14 -3.37
C GLY A 53 -13.90 -5.00 -4.62
N HIS A 54 -13.00 -4.73 -5.58
CA HIS A 54 -12.86 -5.55 -6.77
C HIS A 54 -12.20 -6.90 -6.45
N TYR A 55 -12.47 -7.89 -7.31
CA TYR A 55 -11.98 -9.25 -7.18
C TYR A 55 -10.84 -9.52 -8.17
N ARG A 56 -9.91 -10.37 -7.76
CA ARG A 56 -8.82 -10.88 -8.61
C ARG A 56 -8.47 -12.31 -8.21
N ILE A 57 -7.80 -13.05 -9.10
CA ILE A 57 -7.18 -14.31 -8.72
C ILE A 57 -6.10 -14.03 -7.68
N SER A 58 -6.07 -14.81 -6.61
CA SER A 58 -5.12 -14.63 -5.53
C SER A 58 -3.68 -14.75 -6.04
N ALA A 59 -2.82 -13.82 -5.62
CA ALA A 59 -1.41 -13.78 -5.97
C ALA A 59 -0.61 -14.94 -5.33
N PHE A 60 -1.20 -15.64 -4.37
CA PHE A 60 -0.63 -16.83 -3.72
C PHE A 60 -0.94 -18.15 -4.46
N THR A 61 -1.82 -18.12 -5.48
CA THR A 61 -2.08 -19.28 -6.33
C THR A 61 -1.12 -19.31 -7.52
N GLY A 62 -0.82 -20.49 -8.05
CA GLY A 62 -0.09 -20.63 -9.30
C GLY A 62 -0.87 -20.17 -10.54
N MET A 63 -2.14 -19.76 -10.38
CA MET A 63 -3.09 -19.43 -11.45
C MET A 63 -3.00 -17.97 -11.92
N ALA A 64 -2.35 -17.08 -11.19
CA ALA A 64 -2.20 -15.67 -11.57
C ALA A 64 -1.29 -15.56 -12.81
N ARG A 65 -1.76 -14.91 -13.89
CA ARG A 65 -1.06 -14.77 -15.18
C ARG A 65 0.24 -13.97 -15.09
N LYS A 66 0.32 -12.97 -14.23
CA LYS A 66 1.54 -12.21 -13.91
C LYS A 66 1.75 -12.27 -12.41
N ARG A 67 2.87 -12.84 -11.99
CA ARG A 67 3.29 -12.85 -10.59
C ARG A 67 4.02 -11.55 -10.27
N ASP A 68 3.27 -10.51 -9.88
CA ASP A 68 3.87 -9.33 -9.28
C ASP A 68 4.06 -9.59 -7.78
N ARG A 69 5.30 -9.45 -7.30
CA ARG A 69 5.61 -9.56 -5.87
C ARG A 69 4.79 -8.57 -5.02
N HIS A 70 4.48 -7.41 -5.58
CA HIS A 70 3.72 -6.37 -4.90
C HIS A 70 2.24 -6.73 -4.74
N ASP A 71 1.69 -7.55 -5.64
CA ASP A 71 0.32 -8.07 -5.49
C ASP A 71 0.21 -8.99 -4.27
N ARG A 72 1.23 -9.81 -3.99
CA ARG A 72 1.28 -10.62 -2.75
C ARG A 72 1.33 -9.74 -1.50
N VAL A 73 2.11 -8.66 -1.54
CA VAL A 73 2.17 -7.71 -0.41
C VAL A 73 0.83 -7.03 -0.21
N ALA A 74 0.18 -6.58 -1.27
CA ALA A 74 -1.14 -5.94 -1.21
C ALA A 74 -2.22 -6.90 -0.67
N GLU A 75 -2.20 -8.15 -1.10
CA GLU A 75 -3.16 -9.18 -0.65
C GLU A 75 -2.97 -9.51 0.84
N ALA A 76 -1.72 -9.65 1.29
CA ALA A 76 -1.42 -9.86 2.70
C ALA A 76 -1.76 -8.63 3.56
N ALA A 77 -1.61 -7.42 3.01
CA ALA A 77 -1.86 -6.18 3.72
C ALA A 77 -3.37 -5.87 3.88
N ALA A 78 -4.20 -6.18 2.88
CA ALA A 78 -5.60 -5.78 2.84
C ALA A 78 -6.38 -6.09 4.15
N PRO A 79 -6.42 -7.32 4.69
CA PRO A 79 -7.15 -7.61 5.92
C PRO A 79 -6.53 -6.96 7.16
N VAL A 80 -5.22 -6.71 7.16
CA VAL A 80 -4.52 -6.08 8.28
C VAL A 80 -4.80 -4.59 8.31
N LEU A 81 -4.77 -3.92 7.15
CA LEU A 81 -5.10 -2.50 7.02
C LEU A 81 -6.57 -2.23 7.38
N ASP A 82 -7.48 -3.15 7.05
CA ASP A 82 -8.88 -3.03 7.42
C ASP A 82 -9.04 -3.04 8.95
N ARG A 83 -8.46 -4.03 9.64
CA ARG A 83 -8.47 -4.10 11.10
C ARG A 83 -7.76 -2.92 11.77
N LEU A 84 -6.64 -2.47 11.22
CA LEU A 84 -5.93 -1.29 11.71
C LEU A 84 -6.85 -0.05 11.61
N CYS A 85 -7.50 0.16 10.47
CA CYS A 85 -8.44 1.27 10.27
C CYS A 85 -9.60 1.22 11.27
N GLN A 86 -10.19 0.05 11.52
CA GLN A 86 -11.24 -0.12 12.52
C GLN A 86 -10.77 0.23 13.94
N LYS A 87 -9.51 -0.07 14.28
CA LYS A 87 -8.92 0.20 15.58
C LYS A 87 -8.57 1.67 15.79
N VAL A 88 -7.87 2.27 14.82
CA VAL A 88 -7.33 3.63 14.95
C VAL A 88 -8.26 4.70 14.37
N LEU A 89 -9.28 4.31 13.63
CA LEU A 89 -10.28 5.12 12.91
C LEU A 89 -9.72 5.95 11.75
N TRP A 90 -8.40 6.10 11.64
CA TRP A 90 -7.70 6.77 10.54
C TRP A 90 -7.35 5.78 9.43
N PRO A 91 -7.37 6.23 8.16
CA PRO A 91 -7.02 5.35 7.04
C PRO A 91 -5.53 5.03 7.00
N SER A 92 -5.23 3.92 6.37
CA SER A 92 -3.90 3.40 6.13
C SER A 92 -3.73 3.04 4.66
N ASP A 93 -2.56 3.31 4.12
CA ASP A 93 -2.17 2.96 2.76
C ASP A 93 -1.00 1.97 2.77
N LEU A 94 -0.95 1.09 1.78
CA LEU A 94 0.24 0.34 1.41
C LEU A 94 0.91 0.99 0.20
N MET A 95 2.19 1.33 0.34
CA MET A 95 3.02 1.81 -0.75
C MET A 95 4.18 0.86 -1.04
N VAL A 96 4.50 0.69 -2.31
CA VAL A 96 5.61 -0.14 -2.78
C VAL A 96 6.51 0.63 -3.74
N PRO A 97 7.78 0.21 -3.92
CA PRO A 97 8.68 0.79 -4.94
C PRO A 97 8.13 0.62 -6.35
N ALA A 98 8.15 1.68 -7.14
CA ALA A 98 7.77 1.70 -8.55
C ALA A 98 8.74 2.59 -9.37
N GLY A 99 10.03 2.25 -9.36
CA GLY A 99 11.06 3.04 -10.05
C GLY A 99 11.35 4.36 -9.35
N ASP A 100 11.01 5.47 -9.99
CA ASP A 100 11.32 6.82 -9.52
C ASP A 100 10.35 7.35 -8.46
N HIS A 101 9.31 6.59 -8.14
CA HIS A 101 8.29 6.93 -7.15
C HIS A 101 7.90 5.71 -6.32
N MET A 102 7.08 5.94 -5.30
CA MET A 102 6.32 4.88 -4.62
C MET A 102 4.90 4.85 -5.15
N GLU A 103 4.36 3.65 -5.32
CA GLU A 103 3.00 3.43 -5.84
C GLU A 103 2.10 2.86 -4.75
N ARG A 104 0.88 3.41 -4.65
CA ARG A 104 -0.16 2.85 -3.77
C ARG A 104 -0.73 1.57 -4.36
N ARG A 105 -0.63 0.49 -3.58
CA ARG A 105 -1.16 -0.83 -3.97
C ARG A 105 -2.41 -1.21 -3.20
N GLU A 106 -2.63 -0.64 -2.00
CA GLU A 106 -3.82 -0.87 -1.21
C GLU A 106 -4.12 0.33 -0.30
N THR A 107 -5.39 0.51 0.09
CA THR A 107 -5.83 1.57 0.99
C THR A 107 -7.10 1.18 1.74
N SER A 108 -7.22 1.60 3.00
CA SER A 108 -8.42 1.47 3.81
C SER A 108 -9.31 2.73 3.81
N GLN A 109 -9.07 3.69 2.92
CA GLN A 109 -9.80 4.97 2.92
C GLN A 109 -11.31 4.85 2.76
N ALA A 110 -11.79 3.79 2.09
CA ALA A 110 -13.23 3.53 1.97
C ALA A 110 -13.88 3.04 3.28
N HIS A 111 -13.07 2.65 4.27
CA HIS A 111 -13.49 2.01 5.51
C HIS A 111 -13.36 2.93 6.74
N THR A 112 -12.75 4.13 6.57
CA THR A 112 -12.67 5.12 7.66
C THR A 112 -14.01 5.84 7.84
N PRO A 113 -14.40 6.16 9.10
CA PRO A 113 -15.55 7.02 9.36
C PRO A 113 -15.28 8.50 9.00
N PHE A 114 -14.02 8.87 8.80
CA PHE A 114 -13.64 10.23 8.42
C PHE A 114 -13.72 10.39 6.91
N PHE A 115 -14.80 10.99 6.44
CA PHE A 115 -14.98 11.30 5.02
C PHE A 115 -14.03 12.45 4.65
N PHE A 116 -13.04 12.19 3.82
CA PHE A 116 -12.32 13.25 3.14
C PHE A 116 -13.25 13.85 2.09
N ILE A 117 -13.82 15.04 2.39
CA ILE A 117 -14.94 15.70 1.68
C ILE A 117 -14.62 16.00 0.19
N ASN A 118 -13.35 15.87 -0.23
CA ASN A 118 -12.98 16.17 -1.60
C ASN A 118 -12.96 14.89 -2.47
N PRO A 119 -13.88 14.76 -3.46
CA PRO A 119 -13.88 13.61 -4.38
C PRO A 119 -12.59 13.46 -5.20
N ALA A 120 -11.88 14.59 -5.46
CA ALA A 120 -10.55 14.56 -6.10
C ALA A 120 -9.46 13.94 -5.18
N ARG A 121 -9.74 13.79 -3.89
CA ARG A 121 -8.89 13.13 -2.90
C ARG A 121 -9.20 11.63 -2.77
N ARG A 122 -10.11 11.07 -3.53
CA ARG A 122 -10.29 9.62 -3.63
C ARG A 122 -9.02 9.03 -4.21
N THR A 123 -8.15 8.67 -3.31
CA THR A 123 -6.86 8.10 -3.62
C THR A 123 -7.08 6.70 -4.19
N SER A 124 -6.81 6.57 -5.46
CA SER A 124 -6.90 5.28 -6.16
C SER A 124 -5.63 4.47 -5.96
N VAL A 125 -5.75 3.17 -6.03
CA VAL A 125 -4.61 2.28 -6.28
C VAL A 125 -3.92 2.72 -7.58
N GLY A 126 -2.58 2.71 -7.60
CA GLY A 126 -1.78 3.24 -8.71
C GLY A 126 -1.34 4.69 -8.52
N GLN A 127 -1.76 5.38 -7.45
CA GLN A 127 -1.27 6.72 -7.17
C GLN A 127 0.22 6.71 -6.86
N SER A 128 0.97 7.57 -7.57
CA SER A 128 2.40 7.80 -7.35
C SER A 128 2.66 8.88 -6.31
N VAL A 129 3.67 8.66 -5.45
CA VAL A 129 4.14 9.65 -4.48
C VAL A 129 5.66 9.71 -4.42
N ASN A 130 6.20 10.87 -4.03
CA ASN A 130 7.63 11.12 -3.96
C ASN A 130 8.33 10.32 -2.85
N TRP A 131 9.59 9.94 -3.09
CA TRP A 131 10.44 9.22 -2.16
C TRP A 131 10.88 10.04 -0.94
N LEU A 132 11.23 11.31 -1.13
CA LEU A 132 11.95 12.10 -0.13
C LEU A 132 11.02 13.05 0.65
N LEU A 133 9.88 13.39 0.07
CA LEU A 133 8.92 14.31 0.68
C LEU A 133 7.82 13.61 1.47
N THR A 134 7.61 12.30 1.24
CA THR A 134 6.58 11.54 1.93
C THR A 134 7.16 10.70 3.07
N GLY A 135 6.36 10.50 4.13
CA GLY A 135 6.74 9.62 5.23
C GLY A 135 7.01 8.17 4.78
N MET A 136 6.27 7.71 3.78
CA MET A 136 6.38 6.36 3.25
C MET A 136 7.69 6.15 2.49
N GLY A 137 8.07 7.07 1.62
CA GLY A 137 9.34 7.02 0.92
C GLY A 137 10.54 7.13 1.87
N ARG A 138 10.47 8.04 2.86
CA ARG A 138 11.50 8.18 3.91
C ARG A 138 11.63 6.91 4.74
N ALA A 139 10.53 6.29 5.16
CA ALA A 139 10.56 5.03 5.89
C ALA A 139 11.17 3.90 5.05
N TYR A 140 10.85 3.82 3.77
CA TYR A 140 11.47 2.83 2.88
C TYR A 140 12.98 3.03 2.77
N LEU A 141 13.42 4.24 2.38
CA LEU A 141 14.83 4.58 2.16
C LEU A 141 15.69 4.45 3.43
N ALA A 142 15.11 4.75 4.60
CA ALA A 142 15.84 4.63 5.87
C ALA A 142 16.20 3.18 6.21
N PHE A 143 15.35 2.22 5.81
CA PHE A 143 15.45 0.83 6.26
C PHE A 143 15.71 -0.19 5.15
N CYS A 144 15.66 0.17 3.86
CA CYS A 144 16.02 -0.72 2.77
C CYS A 144 17.52 -1.00 2.73
N PRO A 145 17.97 -2.07 2.04
CA PRO A 145 19.38 -2.35 1.81
C PRO A 145 20.11 -1.16 1.19
N GLU A 146 21.38 -0.97 1.58
CA GLU A 146 22.17 0.17 1.13
C GLU A 146 22.31 0.24 -0.40
N GLN A 147 22.56 -0.90 -1.04
CA GLN A 147 22.66 -0.99 -2.48
C GLN A 147 21.38 -0.50 -3.18
N GLU A 148 20.22 -0.95 -2.71
CA GLU A 148 18.91 -0.55 -3.26
C GLU A 148 18.67 0.95 -3.03
N ARG A 149 18.97 1.45 -1.84
CA ARG A 149 18.88 2.88 -1.53
C ARG A 149 19.74 3.72 -2.47
N ASN A 150 20.99 3.34 -2.65
CA ASN A 150 21.93 4.07 -3.52
C ASN A 150 21.46 4.08 -4.98
N GLU A 151 20.87 3.00 -5.46
CA GLU A 151 20.31 2.91 -6.80
C GLU A 151 19.09 3.84 -6.97
N ILE A 152 18.17 3.85 -6.01
CA ILE A 152 17.03 4.78 -6.01
C ILE A 152 17.54 6.23 -6.01
N LEU A 153 18.44 6.58 -5.08
CA LEU A 153 18.95 7.93 -4.95
C LEU A 153 19.73 8.39 -6.20
N ARG A 154 20.43 7.49 -6.87
CA ARG A 154 21.11 7.80 -8.13
C ARG A 154 20.12 8.22 -9.22
N ARG A 155 18.98 7.51 -9.34
CA ARG A 155 17.91 7.89 -10.29
C ARG A 155 17.31 9.25 -9.93
N LEU A 156 16.99 9.48 -8.65
CA LEU A 156 16.41 10.76 -8.22
C LEU A 156 17.34 11.95 -8.44
N ARG A 157 18.67 11.76 -8.29
CA ARG A 157 19.65 12.83 -8.59
C ARG A 157 19.68 13.23 -10.05
N SER A 158 19.36 12.31 -10.96
CA SER A 158 19.30 12.55 -12.40
C SER A 158 17.92 13.02 -12.87
N SER A 159 16.96 13.10 -11.98
CA SER A 159 15.58 13.53 -12.29
C SER A 159 15.49 15.04 -12.39
N ASP A 160 14.70 15.54 -13.35
CA ASP A 160 14.36 16.96 -13.48
C ASP A 160 13.11 17.37 -12.67
N ILE A 161 12.48 16.40 -11.99
CA ILE A 161 11.29 16.64 -11.17
C ILE A 161 11.69 17.45 -9.92
N PRO A 162 11.03 18.59 -9.65
CA PRO A 162 11.39 19.48 -8.54
C PRO A 162 11.40 18.81 -7.16
N GLU A 163 10.49 17.86 -6.94
CA GLU A 163 10.37 17.12 -5.68
C GLU A 163 11.59 16.22 -5.40
N ASP A 164 12.41 15.91 -6.40
CA ASP A 164 13.61 15.08 -6.26
C ASP A 164 14.86 15.87 -5.91
N ARG A 165 14.81 17.21 -5.95
CA ARG A 165 15.95 18.09 -5.61
C ARG A 165 16.62 17.74 -4.26
N PRO A 166 15.90 17.34 -3.19
CA PRO A 166 16.54 16.94 -1.95
C PRO A 166 17.55 15.77 -2.09
N ALA A 167 17.45 14.94 -3.13
CA ALA A 167 18.41 13.87 -3.40
C ALA A 167 19.81 14.40 -3.76
N ARG A 168 19.91 15.67 -4.22
CA ARG A 168 21.15 16.34 -4.60
C ARG A 168 21.88 17.00 -3.41
N ASP A 169 21.26 16.99 -2.21
CA ASP A 169 21.85 17.49 -0.97
C ASP A 169 22.15 16.31 -0.02
N PRO A 170 23.39 15.81 0.00
CA PRO A 170 23.78 14.68 0.83
C PRO A 170 23.58 14.92 2.32
N LYS A 171 23.89 16.13 2.81
CA LYS A 171 23.77 16.47 4.24
C LYS A 171 22.32 16.45 4.70
N ARG A 172 21.42 17.03 3.90
CA ARG A 172 19.98 17.00 4.15
C ARG A 172 19.44 15.56 4.13
N LEU A 173 19.87 14.78 3.16
CA LEU A 173 19.46 13.39 3.00
C LEU A 173 19.90 12.53 4.20
N ASP A 174 21.17 12.61 4.60
CA ASP A 174 21.72 11.87 5.73
C ASP A 174 20.96 12.21 7.02
N ARG A 175 20.67 13.48 7.24
CA ARG A 175 19.85 13.93 8.39
C ARG A 175 18.45 13.33 8.35
N ILE A 176 17.75 13.40 7.23
CA ILE A 176 16.39 12.82 7.08
C ILE A 176 16.39 11.32 7.39
N LEU A 177 17.36 10.58 6.85
CA LEU A 177 17.45 9.14 7.07
C LEU A 177 17.85 8.79 8.52
N ALA A 178 18.77 9.54 9.11
CA ALA A 178 19.17 9.36 10.50
C ALA A 178 18.02 9.62 11.47
N GLU A 179 17.29 10.73 11.31
CA GLU A 179 16.11 11.06 12.10
C GLU A 179 15.00 10.01 11.94
N THR A 180 14.76 9.53 10.71
CA THR A 180 13.76 8.49 10.43
C THR A 180 14.13 7.17 11.12
N ARG A 181 15.42 6.79 11.12
CA ARG A 181 15.90 5.59 11.83
C ARG A 181 15.78 5.72 13.33
N ALA A 182 16.16 6.88 13.88
CA ALA A 182 16.09 7.13 15.32
C ALA A 182 14.67 7.08 15.86
N ARG A 183 13.70 7.63 15.14
CA ARG A 183 12.27 7.59 15.50
C ARG A 183 11.60 6.24 15.23
N GLY A 184 12.14 5.46 14.29
CA GLY A 184 11.52 4.22 13.83
C GLY A 184 10.36 4.40 12.84
N TYR A 185 10.05 5.63 12.42
CA TYR A 185 9.00 5.95 11.46
C TYR A 185 9.35 7.17 10.60
N GLY A 186 8.83 7.22 9.38
CA GLY A 186 8.95 8.35 8.47
C GLY A 186 7.77 9.33 8.62
N THR A 187 8.06 10.61 8.40
CA THR A 187 7.06 11.69 8.39
C THR A 187 7.15 12.46 7.07
N ARG A 188 6.10 13.18 6.71
CA ARG A 188 6.12 14.11 5.57
C ARG A 188 7.15 15.22 5.79
N ASP A 189 7.74 15.71 4.69
CA ASP A 189 8.48 16.97 4.73
C ASP A 189 7.50 18.11 5.08
N PRO A 190 7.88 19.04 5.97
CA PRO A 190 7.00 20.17 6.30
C PRO A 190 6.61 21.03 5.08
N ALA A 191 7.46 21.09 4.06
CA ALA A 191 7.19 21.82 2.82
C ALA A 191 6.32 21.02 1.82
N PHE A 192 6.05 19.73 2.08
CA PHE A 192 5.24 18.92 1.19
C PHE A 192 3.76 19.00 1.58
N THR A 193 2.98 19.59 0.72
CA THR A 193 1.54 19.81 0.94
C THR A 193 0.66 18.67 0.40
N GLY A 194 1.18 17.83 -0.50
CA GLY A 194 0.44 16.71 -1.11
C GLY A 194 0.59 16.69 -2.63
N GLY A 195 -0.24 15.91 -3.29
CA GLY A 195 -0.22 15.76 -4.74
C GLY A 195 0.35 14.42 -5.23
N HIS A 196 0.35 14.24 -6.55
CA HIS A 196 0.97 13.12 -7.23
C HIS A 196 2.41 13.47 -7.57
N TYR A 197 3.27 12.47 -7.60
CA TYR A 197 4.66 12.64 -8.05
C TYR A 197 4.73 13.23 -9.46
N GLY A 198 5.49 14.32 -9.60
CA GLY A 198 5.60 15.08 -10.87
C GLY A 198 4.34 15.86 -11.27
N GLY A 199 3.32 15.90 -10.43
CA GLY A 199 2.09 16.64 -10.67
C GLY A 199 2.11 18.05 -10.06
N PRO A 200 1.05 18.84 -10.28
CA PRO A 200 0.93 20.16 -9.67
C PRO A 200 0.82 20.05 -8.14
N PRO A 201 1.37 21.04 -7.40
CA PRO A 201 1.22 21.10 -5.96
C PRO A 201 -0.26 21.16 -5.56
N PHE A 202 -0.61 20.41 -4.54
CA PHE A 202 -1.96 20.37 -4.03
C PHE A 202 -1.94 20.17 -2.51
N ASP A 203 -2.51 21.12 -1.75
CA ASP A 203 -2.63 20.96 -0.30
C ASP A 203 -3.75 19.98 0.05
N ASP A 204 -3.37 18.78 0.43
CA ASP A 204 -4.31 17.74 0.87
C ASP A 204 -4.74 17.89 2.34
N GLY A 205 -4.13 18.80 3.11
CA GLY A 205 -4.41 19.02 4.52
C GLY A 205 -4.08 17.83 5.42
N LEU A 206 -3.27 16.89 4.95
CA LEU A 206 -3.02 15.62 5.64
C LEU A 206 -1.63 15.59 6.28
N ALA A 207 -1.51 14.85 7.39
CA ALA A 207 -0.27 14.41 7.98
C ALA A 207 -0.21 12.88 8.00
N ALA A 208 0.98 12.30 8.12
CA ALA A 208 1.17 10.87 8.13
C ALA A 208 2.41 10.46 8.94
N ILE A 209 2.32 9.29 9.61
CA ILE A 209 3.45 8.50 10.04
C ILE A 209 3.49 7.20 9.24
N ALA A 210 4.67 6.71 8.91
CA ALA A 210 4.83 5.50 8.09
C ALA A 210 5.94 4.61 8.63
N VAL A 211 5.74 3.28 8.54
CA VAL A 211 6.72 2.27 8.95
C VAL A 211 7.03 1.31 7.81
N PRO A 212 8.24 0.72 7.75
CA PRO A 212 8.61 -0.24 6.72
C PRO A 212 8.01 -1.62 7.00
N LEU A 213 7.62 -2.32 5.95
CA LEU A 213 7.35 -3.76 5.96
C LEU A 213 8.67 -4.51 5.79
N ARG A 214 9.41 -4.67 6.89
CA ARG A 214 10.80 -5.14 6.87
C ARG A 214 10.91 -6.58 7.37
N ASP A 215 11.61 -7.42 6.61
CA ASP A 215 12.15 -8.68 7.10
C ASP A 215 13.67 -8.58 7.32
N ARG A 216 14.36 -9.73 7.50
CA ARG A 216 15.81 -9.77 7.71
C ARG A 216 16.63 -9.39 6.49
N VAL A 217 16.03 -9.42 5.29
CA VAL A 217 16.73 -9.32 4.01
C VAL A 217 16.40 -8.02 3.29
N ARG A 218 15.12 -7.60 3.35
CA ARG A 218 14.62 -6.48 2.54
C ARG A 218 13.44 -5.76 3.17
N VAL A 219 13.07 -4.64 2.56
CA VAL A 219 11.80 -3.94 2.76
C VAL A 219 10.85 -4.27 1.61
N HIS A 220 9.65 -4.75 1.92
CA HIS A 220 8.64 -5.14 0.93
C HIS A 220 7.78 -3.98 0.46
N GLY A 221 7.75 -2.92 1.23
CA GLY A 221 6.93 -1.72 1.07
C GLY A 221 6.82 -0.97 2.39
N THR A 222 5.89 -0.05 2.48
CA THR A 222 5.61 0.72 3.70
C THR A 222 4.12 0.82 3.92
N ILE A 223 3.69 0.89 5.18
CA ILE A 223 2.32 1.25 5.55
C ILE A 223 2.33 2.51 6.41
N ASN A 224 1.23 3.23 6.41
CA ASN A 224 1.08 4.49 7.15
C ASN A 224 -0.22 4.52 7.95
N ILE A 225 -0.33 5.51 8.83
CA ILE A 225 -1.59 6.10 9.28
C ILE A 225 -1.63 7.53 8.75
N LEU A 226 -2.75 7.90 8.15
CA LEU A 226 -2.98 9.18 7.51
C LEU A 226 -4.11 9.91 8.24
N TRP A 227 -3.93 11.20 8.60
CA TRP A 227 -4.95 11.98 9.29
C TRP A 227 -4.99 13.43 8.84
N VAL A 228 -6.08 14.13 9.14
CA VAL A 228 -6.17 15.58 8.92
C VAL A 228 -5.21 16.30 9.87
N ARG A 229 -4.23 17.05 9.33
CA ARG A 229 -3.12 17.62 10.13
C ARG A 229 -3.55 18.54 11.28
N THR A 230 -4.77 19.11 11.20
CA THR A 230 -5.34 19.93 12.28
C THR A 230 -5.93 19.10 13.42
N ALA A 231 -6.11 17.80 13.26
CA ALA A 231 -6.72 16.94 14.27
C ALA A 231 -5.72 16.44 15.33
N SER A 232 -4.43 16.34 14.98
CA SER A 232 -3.39 15.86 15.91
C SER A 232 -2.00 16.27 15.44
N THR A 233 -1.05 16.38 16.39
CA THR A 233 0.38 16.49 16.08
C THR A 233 0.96 15.12 15.71
N ILE A 234 2.14 15.14 15.07
CA ILE A 234 2.88 13.90 14.72
C ILE A 234 3.24 13.11 15.98
N GLU A 235 3.72 13.81 17.00
CA GLU A 235 4.15 13.22 18.27
C GLU A 235 2.98 12.57 19.01
N ALA A 236 1.87 13.25 19.17
CA ALA A 236 0.68 12.74 19.86
C ALA A 236 0.07 11.54 19.12
N LEU A 237 0.07 11.57 17.78
CA LEU A 237 -0.43 10.42 17.00
C LEU A 237 0.55 9.24 17.05
N ALA A 238 1.85 9.49 17.00
CA ALA A 238 2.86 8.45 17.15
C ALA A 238 2.81 7.80 18.54
N GLU A 239 2.72 8.59 19.61
CA GLU A 239 2.56 8.07 20.97
C GLU A 239 1.35 7.13 21.09
N ARG A 240 0.23 7.49 20.49
CA ARG A 240 -1.02 6.75 20.58
C ARG A 240 -1.06 5.50 19.68
N HIS A 241 -0.52 5.55 18.46
CA HIS A 241 -0.81 4.57 17.42
C HIS A 241 0.43 3.97 16.73
N LEU A 242 1.67 4.38 17.06
CA LEU A 242 2.86 3.81 16.43
C LEU A 242 3.01 2.32 16.72
N ALA A 243 2.72 1.89 17.93
CA ALA A 243 2.78 0.47 18.31
C ALA A 243 1.79 -0.37 17.48
N ASP A 244 0.58 0.14 17.26
CA ASP A 244 -0.44 -0.52 16.43
C ASP A 244 0.01 -0.63 14.97
N LEU A 245 0.59 0.44 14.44
CA LEU A 245 1.10 0.47 13.07
C LEU A 245 2.29 -0.49 12.89
N GLN A 246 3.19 -0.57 13.87
CA GLN A 246 4.32 -1.50 13.87
C GLN A 246 3.86 -2.96 14.00
N ALA A 247 2.87 -3.25 14.84
CA ALA A 247 2.27 -4.57 14.95
C ALA A 247 1.61 -5.02 13.64
N ALA A 248 0.87 -4.13 12.99
CA ALA A 248 0.30 -4.37 11.67
C ALA A 248 1.38 -4.67 10.61
N ALA A 249 2.48 -3.92 10.60
CA ALA A 249 3.60 -4.17 9.71
C ALA A 249 4.24 -5.55 9.94
N ALA A 250 4.43 -5.94 11.19
CA ALA A 250 4.98 -7.24 11.57
C ALA A 250 4.05 -8.40 11.15
N GLU A 251 2.74 -8.24 11.31
CA GLU A 251 1.73 -9.21 10.90
C GLU A 251 1.74 -9.43 9.37
N ILE A 252 1.77 -8.36 8.57
CA ILE A 252 1.87 -8.44 7.11
C ILE A 252 3.13 -9.21 6.70
N VAL A 253 4.27 -8.87 7.29
CA VAL A 253 5.55 -9.56 6.98
C VAL A 253 5.50 -11.04 7.37
N SER A 254 4.89 -11.37 8.49
CA SER A 254 4.70 -12.77 8.93
C SER A 254 3.86 -13.57 7.92
N SER A 255 2.76 -12.98 7.44
CA SER A 255 1.88 -13.60 6.44
C SER A 255 2.60 -13.88 5.11
N LEU A 256 3.46 -12.96 4.67
CA LEU A 256 4.28 -13.14 3.47
C LEU A 256 5.27 -14.32 3.60
N ARG A 257 5.86 -14.50 4.77
CA ARG A 257 6.80 -15.61 5.04
C ARG A 257 6.12 -16.98 5.05
N SER A 258 4.95 -17.05 5.68
CA SER A 258 4.17 -18.29 5.77
C SER A 258 3.76 -18.80 4.39
N SER A 259 3.32 -17.90 3.53
CA SER A 259 2.92 -18.20 2.15
C SER A 259 4.09 -18.66 1.27
N THR A 260 5.28 -18.07 1.46
CA THR A 260 6.49 -18.48 0.71
C THR A 260 6.99 -19.87 1.10
N ARG A 261 6.77 -20.30 2.36
CA ARG A 261 7.10 -21.66 2.82
C ARG A 261 6.19 -22.72 2.21
N ASN A 262 4.91 -22.41 2.04
CA ASN A 262 3.95 -23.35 1.42
C ASN A 262 4.20 -23.51 -0.08
N ASP A 263 4.63 -22.45 -0.79
CA ASP A 263 4.98 -22.51 -2.21
C ASP A 263 6.21 -23.39 -2.50
N ARG A 264 7.15 -23.52 -1.56
CA ARG A 264 8.35 -24.35 -1.69
C ARG A 264 8.13 -25.83 -1.37
N ARG A 265 6.98 -26.17 -0.77
CA ARG A 265 6.64 -27.54 -0.38
C ARG A 265 5.67 -28.22 -1.37
N ARG A 266 5.18 -27.49 -2.36
CA ARG A 266 4.39 -28.00 -3.49
C ARG A 266 5.24 -28.06 -4.75
#